data_96d5cb838dce66473d9dd81f3e46fcdf
#
_entry.id   96d5cb838dce66473d9dd81f3e46fcdf
#
_cell.length_a   1.000
_cell.length_b   1.000
_cell.length_c   1.000
_cell.angle_alpha   90.00
_cell.angle_beta   90.00
_cell.angle_gamma   90.00
#
_symmetry.space_group_name_H-M   'P 1'
#
loop_
_entity.id
_entity.type
_entity.pdbx_description
1 polymer ?
#
loop_
_entity_poly.entity_id
_entity_poly.type
_entity_poly.pdbx_seq_one_letter_code
_entity_poly.pdbx_strand_id
1 'polypeptide(L)'
;QLSNEDIDNILAYTDYVPEPVAVAVSAAAPQATGTTSSFSQDLVLVILVIVLVVLVVMLFLVNKTLRAIATNNGIHVEKKETKIFSEPVWKLFLKNQFLVFSSVVFLLLSSAYFAYGWLMQIGVDQGYMPVQPIHYSHKIHSGANEIDCQYCHSSARVSKHSGIPSLNVCMNCHENIAEYNGDEDLEKGYTKEFYTNEIKKLYKAVGWDEEARQYTGETEPVKWVRIHNLPDHVYFNHSQHVNVAGIECQTCHGPVEEMEIAYQHSSLTMGWCINCHRESEVKVKDNDYYTKIHEELSKKYGVDKLTIAQMGGLECGKCHY
;
A
#
# COMPACT_ATOMS: atom_id res chain seq x y z
N GLN A 1 38.29 31.66 -12.02
CA GLN A 1 37.98 31.57 -13.47
C GLN A 1 38.31 30.14 -13.88
N LEU A 2 37.37 29.45 -14.48
CA LEU A 2 37.59 28.13 -15.07
C LEU A 2 38.57 28.25 -16.24
N SER A 3 39.47 27.28 -16.37
CA SER A 3 40.35 27.21 -17.56
C SER A 3 39.54 26.78 -18.79
N ASN A 4 40.06 27.04 -19.97
CA ASN A 4 39.41 26.58 -21.22
C ASN A 4 39.29 25.02 -21.21
N GLU A 5 40.26 24.32 -20.63
CA GLU A 5 40.23 22.86 -20.48
C GLU A 5 39.11 22.37 -19.53
N ASP A 6 38.82 23.12 -18.46
CA ASP A 6 37.69 22.81 -17.57
C ASP A 6 36.34 23.00 -18.29
N ILE A 7 36.27 24.08 -19.15
CA ILE A 7 35.06 24.32 -19.93
C ILE A 7 34.85 23.24 -21.00
N ASP A 8 35.90 22.80 -21.69
CA ASP A 8 35.83 21.74 -22.68
C ASP A 8 35.45 20.40 -22.05
N ASN A 9 35.97 20.10 -20.85
CA ASN A 9 35.58 18.90 -20.09
C ASN A 9 34.13 18.93 -19.64
N ILE A 10 33.60 20.08 -19.23
CA ILE A 10 32.19 20.25 -18.87
C ILE A 10 31.31 20.08 -20.11
N LEU A 11 31.67 20.65 -21.24
CA LEU A 11 30.93 20.52 -22.49
C LEU A 11 30.95 19.06 -22.97
N ALA A 12 32.08 18.39 -22.93
CA ALA A 12 32.19 16.98 -23.28
C ALA A 12 31.34 16.09 -22.38
N TYR A 13 31.19 16.44 -21.09
CA TYR A 13 30.30 15.75 -20.15
C TYR A 13 28.83 16.00 -20.45
N THR A 14 28.45 17.22 -20.85
CA THR A 14 27.05 17.57 -21.20
C THR A 14 26.65 16.98 -22.55
N ASP A 15 27.59 16.84 -23.48
CA ASP A 15 27.35 16.21 -24.78
C ASP A 15 27.41 14.67 -24.75
N TYR A 16 27.83 14.09 -23.61
CA TYR A 16 27.77 12.66 -23.40
C TYR A 16 26.31 12.21 -23.25
N VAL A 17 25.71 11.81 -24.37
CA VAL A 17 24.46 11.05 -24.36
C VAL A 17 24.87 9.60 -24.09
N PRO A 18 24.61 9.02 -22.89
CA PRO A 18 24.84 7.60 -22.68
C PRO A 18 24.05 6.83 -23.72
N GLU A 19 24.70 5.87 -24.38
CA GLU A 19 23.95 4.96 -25.26
C GLU A 19 22.73 4.47 -24.47
N PRO A 20 21.53 4.47 -25.08
CA PRO A 20 20.37 3.95 -24.43
C PRO A 20 20.71 2.52 -24.03
N VAL A 21 21.00 2.33 -22.76
CA VAL A 21 21.01 0.99 -22.18
C VAL A 21 19.64 0.49 -22.58
N ALA A 22 19.60 -0.53 -23.45
CA ALA A 22 18.37 -1.22 -23.76
C ALA A 22 17.88 -1.70 -22.39
N VAL A 23 17.03 -0.89 -21.77
CA VAL A 23 16.23 -1.30 -20.65
C VAL A 23 15.43 -2.43 -21.28
N ALA A 24 15.91 -3.66 -21.04
CA ALA A 24 15.03 -4.79 -21.20
C ALA A 24 13.81 -4.35 -20.42
N VAL A 25 12.74 -4.07 -21.15
CA VAL A 25 11.41 -3.84 -20.55
C VAL A 25 11.23 -5.12 -19.76
N SER A 26 11.66 -5.08 -18.51
CA SER A 26 11.33 -6.09 -17.53
C SER A 26 9.82 -6.10 -17.62
N ALA A 27 9.31 -7.19 -18.20
CA ALA A 27 7.88 -7.44 -18.25
C ALA A 27 7.35 -6.98 -16.91
N ALA A 28 6.42 -6.04 -16.95
CA ALA A 28 5.86 -5.35 -15.80
C ALA A 28 5.90 -6.31 -14.63
N ALA A 29 6.65 -5.95 -13.59
CA ALA A 29 6.64 -6.74 -12.37
C ALA A 29 5.18 -7.05 -12.16
N PRO A 30 4.76 -8.30 -12.02
CA PRO A 30 3.36 -8.59 -11.84
C PRO A 30 2.95 -7.60 -10.77
N GLN A 31 2.01 -6.71 -11.14
CA GLN A 31 1.35 -5.93 -10.12
C GLN A 31 1.11 -6.96 -9.05
N ALA A 32 1.70 -6.75 -7.88
CA ALA A 32 1.30 -7.50 -6.72
C ALA A 32 -0.18 -7.14 -6.55
N THR A 33 -1.00 -7.73 -7.44
CA THR A 33 -2.34 -8.08 -7.06
C THR A 33 -2.04 -8.86 -5.82
N GLY A 34 -2.22 -8.17 -4.67
CA GLY A 34 -2.18 -8.82 -3.38
C GLY A 34 -3.14 -9.99 -3.44
N THR A 35 -2.66 -11.08 -4.02
CA THR A 35 -3.00 -12.40 -3.59
C THR A 35 -2.22 -12.59 -2.29
N THR A 36 -2.52 -11.70 -1.31
CA THR A 36 -2.86 -12.30 -0.06
C THR A 36 -3.73 -13.46 -0.48
N SER A 37 -3.38 -14.66 -0.11
CA SER A 37 -4.34 -15.72 0.16
C SER A 37 -5.23 -15.23 1.31
N SER A 38 -5.74 -14.04 1.23
CA SER A 38 -6.99 -13.67 1.78
C SER A 38 -7.92 -14.58 0.99
N PHE A 39 -8.27 -15.70 1.57
CA PHE A 39 -9.57 -16.29 1.31
C PHE A 39 -10.45 -15.09 1.01
N SER A 40 -10.78 -14.89 -0.27
CA SER A 40 -11.51 -13.68 -0.66
C SER A 40 -12.71 -13.65 0.27
N GLN A 41 -13.05 -12.51 0.85
CA GLN A 41 -14.21 -12.42 1.74
C GLN A 41 -15.42 -13.08 1.09
N ASP A 42 -15.49 -12.98 -0.24
CA ASP A 42 -16.50 -13.65 -1.07
C ASP A 42 -16.39 -15.18 -1.02
N LEU A 43 -15.19 -15.74 -1.04
CA LEU A 43 -14.99 -17.19 -0.95
C LEU A 43 -15.38 -17.70 0.45
N VAL A 44 -15.04 -16.96 1.51
CA VAL A 44 -15.46 -17.32 2.90
C VAL A 44 -16.97 -17.25 3.02
N LEU A 45 -17.62 -16.22 2.47
CA LEU A 45 -19.08 -16.12 2.45
C LEU A 45 -19.72 -17.27 1.66
N VAL A 46 -19.18 -17.61 0.49
CA VAL A 46 -19.68 -18.73 -0.33
C VAL A 46 -19.55 -20.05 0.42
N ILE A 47 -18.40 -20.33 1.05
CA ILE A 47 -18.20 -21.56 1.85
C ILE A 47 -19.19 -21.59 3.02
N LEU A 48 -19.41 -20.48 3.72
CA LEU A 48 -20.31 -20.39 4.84
C LEU A 48 -21.77 -20.63 4.42
N VAL A 49 -22.19 -20.10 3.28
CA VAL A 49 -23.52 -20.35 2.68
C VAL A 49 -23.66 -21.84 2.31
N ILE A 50 -22.64 -22.45 1.69
CA ILE A 50 -22.63 -23.87 1.34
C ILE A 50 -22.78 -24.74 2.60
N VAL A 51 -22.01 -24.45 3.66
CA VAL A 51 -22.07 -25.19 4.94
C VAL A 51 -23.48 -25.07 5.55
N LEU A 52 -24.07 -23.88 5.53
CA LEU A 52 -25.43 -23.66 6.02
C LEU A 52 -26.46 -24.49 5.24
N VAL A 53 -26.37 -24.48 3.90
CA VAL A 53 -27.26 -25.27 3.04
C VAL A 53 -27.10 -26.77 3.32
N VAL A 54 -25.87 -27.26 3.45
CA VAL A 54 -25.58 -28.67 3.77
C VAL A 54 -26.17 -29.04 5.14
N LEU A 55 -26.03 -28.20 6.15
CA LEU A 55 -26.64 -28.43 7.47
C LEU A 55 -28.17 -28.53 7.39
N VAL A 56 -28.82 -27.62 6.67
CA VAL A 56 -30.29 -27.63 6.48
C VAL A 56 -30.71 -28.91 5.78
N VAL A 57 -30.00 -29.33 4.72
CA VAL A 57 -30.28 -30.58 4.01
C VAL A 57 -30.09 -31.81 4.90
N MET A 58 -28.98 -31.88 5.66
CA MET A 58 -28.74 -32.95 6.63
C MET A 58 -29.85 -33.06 7.66
N LEU A 59 -30.29 -31.93 8.23
CA LEU A 59 -31.40 -31.91 9.19
C LEU A 59 -32.72 -32.38 8.56
N PHE A 60 -32.99 -32.00 7.33
CA PHE A 60 -34.15 -32.48 6.61
C PHE A 60 -34.10 -33.99 6.42
N LEU A 61 -32.95 -34.53 6.02
CA LEU A 61 -32.74 -35.97 5.84
C LEU A 61 -32.87 -36.73 7.15
N VAL A 62 -32.24 -36.24 8.23
CA VAL A 62 -32.34 -36.84 9.60
C VAL A 62 -33.79 -36.85 10.04
N ASN A 63 -34.53 -35.76 9.89
CA ASN A 63 -35.93 -35.67 10.25
C ASN A 63 -36.79 -36.65 9.45
N LYS A 64 -36.51 -36.78 8.13
CA LYS A 64 -37.17 -37.75 7.24
C LYS A 64 -36.89 -39.19 7.64
N THR A 65 -35.65 -39.55 7.95
CA THR A 65 -35.26 -40.89 8.43
C THR A 65 -35.84 -41.23 9.79
N LEU A 66 -35.81 -40.30 10.74
CA LEU A 66 -36.41 -40.48 12.07
C LEU A 66 -37.93 -40.72 11.96
N ARG A 67 -38.63 -39.97 11.09
CA ARG A 67 -40.07 -40.24 10.84
C ARG A 67 -40.34 -41.59 10.20
N ALA A 68 -39.48 -42.00 9.25
CA ALA A 68 -39.60 -43.35 8.63
C ALA A 68 -39.38 -44.46 9.65
N ILE A 69 -38.40 -44.33 10.58
CA ILE A 69 -38.18 -45.29 11.64
C ILE A 69 -39.33 -45.30 12.62
N ALA A 70 -39.86 -44.12 13.01
CA ALA A 70 -41.02 -44.05 13.91
C ALA A 70 -42.27 -44.73 13.32
N THR A 71 -42.55 -44.51 12.04
CA THR A 71 -43.69 -45.18 11.36
C THR A 71 -43.49 -46.68 11.24
N ASN A 72 -42.27 -47.19 10.97
CA ASN A 72 -41.96 -48.62 10.94
C ASN A 72 -42.06 -49.28 12.31
N ASN A 73 -41.85 -48.56 13.39
CA ASN A 73 -41.99 -49.07 14.78
C ASN A 73 -43.42 -48.89 15.33
N GLY A 74 -44.41 -48.59 14.49
CA GLY A 74 -45.83 -48.49 14.91
C GLY A 74 -46.15 -47.21 15.70
N ILE A 75 -45.25 -46.28 15.79
CA ILE A 75 -45.49 -44.98 16.43
C ILE A 75 -46.21 -44.06 15.44
N HIS A 76 -47.52 -43.81 15.67
CA HIS A 76 -48.26 -42.84 14.89
C HIS A 76 -47.73 -41.44 15.09
N VAL A 77 -46.89 -40.98 14.13
CA VAL A 77 -46.47 -39.58 14.08
C VAL A 77 -47.64 -38.80 13.49
N GLU A 78 -48.42 -38.14 14.34
CA GLU A 78 -49.48 -37.23 13.88
C GLU A 78 -48.91 -36.19 12.90
N LYS A 79 -49.39 -36.28 11.65
CA LYS A 79 -49.03 -35.30 10.63
C LYS A 79 -49.81 -34.02 10.95
N LYS A 80 -49.23 -33.19 11.79
CA LYS A 80 -49.76 -31.85 12.01
C LYS A 80 -49.67 -31.10 10.67
N GLU A 81 -50.76 -31.01 9.97
CA GLU A 81 -50.84 -30.18 8.76
C GLU A 81 -50.68 -28.71 9.19
N THR A 82 -49.43 -28.32 9.30
CA THR A 82 -49.11 -26.89 9.46
C THR A 82 -49.33 -26.25 8.10
N LYS A 83 -50.37 -25.51 7.97
CA LYS A 83 -50.55 -24.55 6.86
C LYS A 83 -49.36 -23.59 6.96
N ILE A 84 -48.37 -23.76 6.09
CA ILE A 84 -47.08 -23.05 6.11
C ILE A 84 -47.23 -21.53 6.10
N PHE A 85 -48.43 -21.03 5.76
CA PHE A 85 -48.74 -19.59 5.69
C PHE A 85 -49.78 -19.10 6.73
N SER A 86 -50.18 -19.93 7.72
CA SER A 86 -51.16 -19.50 8.70
C SER A 86 -50.58 -18.71 9.87
N GLU A 87 -49.28 -18.83 10.14
CA GLU A 87 -48.55 -18.05 11.14
C GLU A 87 -47.42 -17.26 10.45
N PRO A 88 -47.11 -16.05 10.93
CA PRO A 88 -45.98 -15.29 10.38
C PRO A 88 -44.68 -16.04 10.55
N VAL A 89 -43.83 -16.00 9.52
CA VAL A 89 -42.57 -16.76 9.40
C VAL A 89 -41.64 -16.63 10.63
N TRP A 90 -41.63 -15.45 11.25
CA TRP A 90 -40.83 -15.21 12.46
C TRP A 90 -41.29 -16.05 13.67
N LYS A 91 -42.60 -16.36 13.82
CA LYS A 91 -43.12 -17.23 14.89
C LYS A 91 -42.70 -18.69 14.63
N LEU A 92 -42.74 -19.13 13.38
CA LEU A 92 -42.24 -20.47 13.00
C LEU A 92 -40.74 -20.60 13.27
N PHE A 93 -39.97 -19.58 12.98
CA PHE A 93 -38.56 -19.51 13.31
C PHE A 93 -38.32 -19.62 14.83
N LEU A 94 -39.00 -18.80 15.64
CA LEU A 94 -38.85 -18.83 17.09
C LEU A 94 -39.33 -20.13 17.76
N LYS A 95 -40.30 -20.85 17.16
CA LYS A 95 -40.71 -22.19 17.62
C LYS A 95 -39.66 -23.26 17.39
N ASN A 96 -38.75 -23.03 16.45
CA ASN A 96 -37.68 -23.98 16.16
C ASN A 96 -36.39 -23.59 16.89
N GLN A 97 -36.22 -24.15 18.10
CA GLN A 97 -35.08 -23.85 18.97
C GLN A 97 -33.73 -24.10 18.27
N PHE A 98 -33.66 -25.07 17.34
CA PHE A 98 -32.44 -25.36 16.59
C PHE A 98 -32.12 -24.21 15.61
N LEU A 99 -33.12 -23.70 14.89
CA LEU A 99 -32.89 -22.56 13.99
C LEU A 99 -32.49 -21.30 14.77
N VAL A 100 -33.12 -21.06 15.89
CA VAL A 100 -32.73 -19.94 16.78
C VAL A 100 -31.31 -20.10 17.28
N PHE A 101 -30.94 -21.27 17.80
CA PHE A 101 -29.58 -21.56 18.27
C PHE A 101 -28.54 -21.41 17.14
N SER A 102 -28.79 -22.02 15.98
CA SER A 102 -27.88 -21.92 14.83
C SER A 102 -27.72 -20.47 14.35
N SER A 103 -28.81 -19.68 14.35
CA SER A 103 -28.74 -18.27 13.98
C SER A 103 -27.96 -17.44 15.00
N VAL A 104 -28.12 -17.71 16.30
CA VAL A 104 -27.33 -17.05 17.34
C VAL A 104 -25.85 -17.38 17.20
N VAL A 105 -25.49 -18.65 17.02
CA VAL A 105 -24.09 -19.07 16.80
C VAL A 105 -23.52 -18.40 15.54
N PHE A 106 -24.28 -18.39 14.45
CA PHE A 106 -23.87 -17.73 13.21
C PHE A 106 -23.62 -16.23 13.42
N LEU A 107 -24.53 -15.54 14.08
CA LEU A 107 -24.41 -14.11 14.37
C LEU A 107 -23.20 -13.83 15.27
N LEU A 108 -22.97 -14.66 16.28
CA LEU A 108 -21.81 -14.54 17.18
C LEU A 108 -20.48 -14.72 16.41
N LEU A 109 -20.39 -15.77 15.59
CA LEU A 109 -19.19 -16.02 14.79
C LEU A 109 -18.96 -14.92 13.75
N SER A 110 -20.02 -14.49 13.06
CA SER A 110 -19.94 -13.37 12.10
C SER A 110 -19.53 -12.08 12.80
N SER A 111 -20.13 -11.77 13.93
CA SER A 111 -19.79 -10.55 14.68
C SER A 111 -18.35 -10.60 15.19
N ALA A 112 -17.89 -11.76 15.67
CA ALA A 112 -16.49 -11.94 16.07
C ALA A 112 -15.52 -11.78 14.90
N TYR A 113 -15.86 -12.29 13.72
CA TYR A 113 -15.07 -12.12 12.50
C TYR A 113 -14.96 -10.65 12.09
N PHE A 114 -16.08 -9.93 12.02
CA PHE A 114 -16.06 -8.51 11.67
C PHE A 114 -15.38 -7.66 12.74
N ALA A 115 -15.62 -7.94 14.03
CA ALA A 115 -14.94 -7.25 15.12
C ALA A 115 -13.43 -7.47 15.07
N TYR A 116 -12.98 -8.70 14.84
CA TYR A 116 -11.57 -9.02 14.66
C TYR A 116 -10.97 -8.26 13.46
N GLY A 117 -11.64 -8.31 12.30
CA GLY A 117 -11.20 -7.59 11.11
C GLY A 117 -11.07 -6.08 11.35
N TRP A 118 -12.03 -5.49 12.05
CA TRP A 118 -12.00 -4.08 12.43
C TRP A 118 -10.86 -3.76 13.42
N LEU A 119 -10.67 -4.61 14.44
CA LEU A 119 -9.59 -4.44 15.41
C LEU A 119 -8.20 -4.52 14.75
N MET A 120 -8.04 -5.38 13.74
CA MET A 120 -6.78 -5.50 12.99
C MET A 120 -6.47 -4.30 12.08
N GLN A 121 -7.43 -3.40 11.87
CA GLN A 121 -7.21 -2.14 11.14
C GLN A 121 -6.80 -0.98 12.06
N ILE A 122 -6.82 -1.16 13.38
CA ILE A 122 -6.40 -0.11 14.31
C ILE A 122 -4.90 0.13 14.15
N GLY A 123 -4.52 1.38 13.86
CA GLY A 123 -3.14 1.79 13.61
C GLY A 123 -2.60 1.42 12.21
N VAL A 124 -3.48 0.98 11.30
CA VAL A 124 -3.16 0.83 9.88
C VAL A 124 -3.68 2.07 9.15
N ASP A 125 -2.75 2.92 8.73
CA ASP A 125 -3.07 4.23 8.15
C ASP A 125 -3.22 4.17 6.61
N GLN A 126 -3.54 3.01 6.04
CA GLN A 126 -3.75 2.86 4.60
C GLN A 126 -4.87 3.80 4.11
N GLY A 127 -4.58 4.57 3.06
CA GLY A 127 -5.48 5.59 2.54
C GLY A 127 -5.43 6.92 3.31
N TYR A 128 -4.59 7.06 4.33
CA TYR A 128 -4.42 8.33 5.03
C TYR A 128 -3.88 9.40 4.09
N MET A 129 -4.65 10.47 3.94
CA MET A 129 -4.43 11.55 2.96
C MET A 129 -4.64 12.90 3.64
N PRO A 130 -3.65 13.39 4.40
CA PRO A 130 -3.78 14.66 5.12
C PRO A 130 -3.65 15.86 4.19
N VAL A 131 -4.33 16.94 4.55
CA VAL A 131 -4.12 18.25 3.91
C VAL A 131 -2.76 18.81 4.34
N GLN A 132 -1.94 19.20 3.38
CA GLN A 132 -0.63 19.80 3.63
C GLN A 132 -0.72 21.33 3.74
N PRO A 133 0.20 21.98 4.46
CA PRO A 133 0.23 23.46 4.57
C PRO A 133 0.36 24.18 3.23
N ILE A 134 1.16 23.60 2.33
CA ILE A 134 1.25 23.99 0.91
C ILE A 134 0.78 22.79 0.10
N HIS A 135 -0.19 23.00 -0.76
CA HIS A 135 -0.64 21.93 -1.65
C HIS A 135 0.46 21.61 -2.66
N TYR A 136 0.94 20.37 -2.63
CA TYR A 136 1.95 19.88 -3.55
C TYR A 136 1.40 18.69 -4.34
N SER A 137 1.29 18.85 -5.64
CA SER A 137 0.80 17.80 -6.54
C SER A 137 1.95 17.00 -7.11
N HIS A 138 2.06 15.72 -6.71
CA HIS A 138 2.98 14.79 -7.35
C HIS A 138 2.58 14.52 -8.80
N LYS A 139 1.27 14.52 -9.08
CA LYS A 139 0.74 14.36 -10.44
C LYS A 139 1.28 15.41 -11.41
N ILE A 140 1.42 16.65 -10.97
CA ILE A 140 2.00 17.72 -11.81
C ILE A 140 3.51 17.54 -11.93
N HIS A 141 4.23 17.33 -10.81
CA HIS A 141 5.69 17.33 -10.81
C HIS A 141 6.27 16.03 -11.36
N SER A 142 5.88 14.89 -10.83
CA SER A 142 6.41 13.59 -11.23
C SER A 142 5.62 12.95 -12.38
N GLY A 143 4.32 13.23 -12.48
CA GLY A 143 3.49 12.73 -13.58
C GLY A 143 3.68 13.57 -14.84
N ALA A 144 3.15 14.79 -14.89
CA ALA A 144 3.13 15.59 -16.11
C ALA A 144 4.51 16.14 -16.51
N ASN A 145 5.36 16.49 -15.53
CA ASN A 145 6.71 17.02 -15.79
C ASN A 145 7.83 15.96 -15.69
N GLU A 146 7.48 14.69 -15.40
CA GLU A 146 8.42 13.55 -15.35
C GLU A 146 9.65 13.78 -14.45
N ILE A 147 9.52 14.59 -13.40
CA ILE A 147 10.60 14.83 -12.44
C ILE A 147 10.83 13.57 -11.63
N ASP A 148 12.06 13.05 -11.65
CA ASP A 148 12.46 11.86 -10.91
C ASP A 148 12.25 12.02 -9.39
N CYS A 149 11.73 10.98 -8.75
CA CYS A 149 11.46 10.96 -7.30
C CYS A 149 12.70 11.35 -6.48
N GLN A 150 13.88 10.89 -6.90
CA GLN A 150 15.14 11.07 -6.18
C GLN A 150 15.72 12.48 -6.37
N TYR A 151 15.19 13.29 -7.29
CA TYR A 151 15.55 14.69 -7.37
C TYR A 151 15.17 15.44 -6.10
N CYS A 152 13.96 15.18 -5.60
CA CYS A 152 13.44 15.78 -4.36
C CYS A 152 13.75 14.91 -3.13
N HIS A 153 13.62 13.59 -3.24
CA HIS A 153 13.84 12.63 -2.16
C HIS A 153 15.23 11.97 -2.22
N SER A 154 16.27 12.77 -2.46
CA SER A 154 17.64 12.30 -2.68
C SER A 154 18.22 11.47 -1.53
N SER A 155 17.79 11.73 -0.29
CA SER A 155 18.25 11.00 0.89
C SER A 155 17.77 9.54 0.94
N ALA A 156 16.74 9.16 0.16
CA ALA A 156 16.30 7.77 0.05
C ALA A 156 17.40 6.81 -0.41
N ARG A 157 18.39 7.30 -1.15
CA ARG A 157 19.53 6.49 -1.64
C ARG A 157 20.57 6.19 -0.57
N VAL A 158 20.72 7.05 0.41
CA VAL A 158 21.87 7.04 1.35
C VAL A 158 21.47 6.99 2.81
N SER A 159 20.19 7.17 3.12
CA SER A 159 19.69 7.27 4.50
C SER A 159 18.56 6.28 4.76
N LYS A 160 18.30 6.01 6.04
CA LYS A 160 17.10 5.27 6.43
C LYS A 160 15.81 6.05 6.15
N HIS A 161 15.87 7.37 6.13
CA HIS A 161 14.74 8.26 5.84
C HIS A 161 14.89 8.86 4.44
N SER A 162 13.82 8.85 3.65
CA SER A 162 13.82 9.56 2.36
C SER A 162 13.81 11.07 2.52
N GLY A 163 13.22 11.55 3.62
CA GLY A 163 13.10 12.98 3.90
C GLY A 163 12.11 13.72 3.00
N ILE A 164 11.70 14.89 3.46
CA ILE A 164 11.05 15.91 2.64
C ILE A 164 12.15 16.89 2.25
N PRO A 165 12.27 17.30 0.97
CA PRO A 165 13.29 18.24 0.54
C PRO A 165 13.12 19.58 1.25
N SER A 166 14.21 20.28 1.49
CA SER A 166 14.14 21.65 1.94
C SER A 166 13.58 22.56 0.84
N LEU A 167 12.94 23.66 1.22
CA LEU A 167 12.21 24.52 0.27
C LEU A 167 13.10 25.15 -0.80
N ASN A 168 14.41 25.25 -0.58
CA ASN A 168 15.34 25.73 -1.62
C ASN A 168 15.39 24.80 -2.84
N VAL A 169 15.11 23.51 -2.70
CA VAL A 169 15.00 22.58 -3.85
C VAL A 169 13.83 22.97 -4.73
N CYS A 170 12.71 23.41 -4.14
CA CYS A 170 11.56 23.92 -4.90
C CYS A 170 11.94 25.17 -5.69
N MET A 171 12.74 26.03 -5.10
CA MET A 171 13.17 27.31 -5.70
C MET A 171 14.11 27.13 -6.89
N ASN A 172 14.75 25.97 -7.08
CA ASN A 172 15.54 25.71 -8.29
C ASN A 172 14.73 25.92 -9.60
N CYS A 173 13.43 25.70 -9.52
CA CYS A 173 12.52 25.93 -10.64
C CYS A 173 11.60 27.13 -10.38
N HIS A 174 11.06 27.25 -9.16
CA HIS A 174 10.05 28.27 -8.84
C HIS A 174 10.59 29.70 -8.74
N GLU A 175 11.90 29.96 -8.75
CA GLU A 175 12.44 31.30 -9.01
C GLU A 175 12.01 31.87 -10.39
N ASN A 176 11.68 30.98 -11.33
CA ASN A 176 11.29 31.36 -12.70
C ASN A 176 9.86 30.92 -13.05
N ILE A 177 9.20 30.13 -12.21
CA ILE A 177 7.85 29.60 -12.39
C ILE A 177 6.97 30.13 -11.28
N ALA A 178 6.42 31.32 -11.47
CA ALA A 178 5.60 32.04 -10.49
C ALA A 178 4.11 31.71 -10.61
N GLU A 179 3.68 31.25 -11.78
CA GLU A 179 2.27 30.99 -12.10
C GLU A 179 2.10 29.61 -12.70
N TYR A 180 0.95 28.99 -12.40
CA TYR A 180 0.59 27.71 -13.01
C TYR A 180 -0.14 27.89 -14.32
N ASN A 181 0.37 27.29 -15.39
CA ASN A 181 -0.19 27.38 -16.73
C ASN A 181 -0.64 26.01 -17.32
N GLY A 182 -0.65 24.95 -16.51
CA GLY A 182 -1.08 23.62 -16.92
C GLY A 182 -2.60 23.43 -16.95
N ASP A 183 -3.01 22.18 -16.99
CA ASP A 183 -4.42 21.79 -17.04
C ASP A 183 -5.13 21.99 -15.69
N GLU A 184 -6.41 22.37 -15.75
CA GLU A 184 -7.26 22.59 -14.59
C GLU A 184 -8.21 21.40 -14.37
N ASP A 185 -8.50 21.08 -13.11
CA ASP A 185 -9.58 20.16 -12.73
C ASP A 185 -10.67 20.97 -12.01
N LEU A 186 -11.56 21.55 -12.80
CA LEU A 186 -12.61 22.44 -12.31
C LEU A 186 -13.63 21.71 -11.41
N GLU A 187 -13.83 20.42 -11.64
CA GLU A 187 -14.76 19.60 -10.84
C GLU A 187 -14.25 19.45 -9.40
N LYS A 188 -12.93 19.37 -9.22
CA LYS A 188 -12.29 19.29 -7.92
C LYS A 188 -11.82 20.62 -7.35
N GLY A 189 -12.02 21.71 -8.11
CA GLY A 189 -11.61 23.05 -7.69
C GLY A 189 -10.13 23.35 -7.86
N TYR A 190 -9.39 22.54 -8.60
CA TYR A 190 -7.97 22.75 -8.90
C TYR A 190 -7.82 23.65 -10.12
N THR A 191 -7.97 24.96 -9.90
CA THR A 191 -7.84 25.98 -10.92
C THR A 191 -6.39 26.48 -11.03
N LYS A 192 -6.08 27.20 -12.11
CA LYS A 192 -4.78 27.89 -12.25
C LYS A 192 -4.52 28.86 -11.10
N GLU A 193 -5.56 29.58 -10.69
CA GLU A 193 -5.48 30.49 -9.55
C GLU A 193 -5.18 29.74 -8.24
N PHE A 194 -5.82 28.58 -8.03
CA PHE A 194 -5.54 27.74 -6.87
C PHE A 194 -4.05 27.37 -6.79
N TYR A 195 -3.50 26.78 -7.85
CA TYR A 195 -2.10 26.37 -7.87
C TYR A 195 -1.13 27.55 -7.78
N THR A 196 -1.42 28.65 -8.46
CA THR A 196 -0.64 29.88 -8.37
C THR A 196 -0.60 30.40 -6.93
N ASN A 197 -1.72 30.36 -6.21
CA ASN A 197 -1.77 30.75 -4.79
C ASN A 197 -0.92 29.81 -3.91
N GLU A 198 -0.84 28.53 -4.24
CA GLU A 198 0.05 27.61 -3.53
C GLU A 198 1.54 27.92 -3.77
N ILE A 199 1.92 28.35 -4.97
CA ILE A 199 3.27 28.86 -5.27
C ILE A 199 3.56 30.13 -4.44
N LYS A 200 2.59 31.05 -4.28
CA LYS A 200 2.75 32.22 -3.42
C LYS A 200 2.96 31.87 -1.95
N LYS A 201 2.35 30.79 -1.45
CA LYS A 201 2.65 30.27 -0.11
C LYS A 201 4.11 29.79 0.02
N LEU A 202 4.64 29.14 -1.02
CA LEU A 202 6.06 28.77 -1.07
C LEU A 202 6.94 30.02 -0.99
N TYR A 203 6.66 31.05 -1.78
CA TYR A 203 7.41 32.30 -1.79
C TYR A 203 7.42 32.96 -0.41
N LYS A 204 6.26 33.02 0.22
CA LYS A 204 6.16 33.53 1.62
C LYS A 204 7.01 32.71 2.57
N ALA A 205 6.98 31.36 2.46
CA ALA A 205 7.72 30.49 3.35
C ALA A 205 9.25 30.62 3.23
N VAL A 206 9.74 30.85 2.01
CA VAL A 206 11.19 31.04 1.76
C VAL A 206 11.63 32.50 1.81
N GLY A 207 10.70 33.44 1.94
CA GLY A 207 11.00 34.88 1.90
C GLY A 207 11.45 35.35 0.50
N TRP A 208 10.81 34.87 -0.56
CA TRP A 208 11.10 35.27 -1.94
C TRP A 208 10.24 36.45 -2.34
N ASP A 209 10.89 37.53 -2.73
CA ASP A 209 10.26 38.70 -3.37
C ASP A 209 10.27 38.49 -4.88
N GLU A 210 9.08 38.29 -5.46
CA GLU A 210 8.90 38.01 -6.87
C GLU A 210 9.24 39.21 -7.77
N GLU A 211 8.91 40.45 -7.31
CA GLU A 211 9.15 41.67 -8.07
C GLU A 211 10.64 42.02 -8.07
N ALA A 212 11.26 41.96 -6.90
CA ALA A 212 12.68 42.24 -6.74
C ALA A 212 13.58 41.07 -7.15
N ARG A 213 13.00 39.85 -7.33
CA ARG A 213 13.69 38.59 -7.64
C ARG A 213 14.86 38.31 -6.66
N GLN A 214 14.61 38.47 -5.38
CA GLN A 214 15.62 38.27 -4.32
C GLN A 214 14.99 37.76 -3.05
N TYR A 215 15.81 37.12 -2.20
CA TYR A 215 15.38 36.69 -0.88
C TYR A 215 15.40 37.87 0.11
N THR A 216 14.31 38.07 0.83
CA THR A 216 14.17 39.09 1.87
C THR A 216 14.90 38.73 3.15
N GLY A 217 15.16 37.45 3.37
CA GLY A 217 15.69 36.90 4.60
C GLY A 217 14.65 36.60 5.68
N GLU A 218 13.40 37.01 5.47
CA GLU A 218 12.27 36.66 6.36
C GLU A 218 11.67 35.35 5.92
N THR A 219 11.80 34.29 6.71
CA THR A 219 11.34 32.94 6.35
C THR A 219 10.34 32.39 7.35
N GLU A 220 9.39 31.59 6.89
CA GLU A 220 8.43 30.88 7.74
C GLU A 220 8.58 29.35 7.54
N PRO A 221 8.79 28.57 8.63
CA PRO A 221 8.95 27.13 8.50
C PRO A 221 7.62 26.45 8.10
N VAL A 222 7.66 25.59 7.11
CA VAL A 222 6.51 24.78 6.69
C VAL A 222 6.47 23.50 7.52
N LYS A 223 5.37 23.29 8.25
CA LYS A 223 5.15 22.09 9.06
C LYS A 223 4.42 21.03 8.25
N TRP A 224 5.16 20.28 7.46
CA TRP A 224 4.61 19.18 6.70
C TRP A 224 4.00 18.10 7.59
N VAL A 225 2.84 17.60 7.20
CA VAL A 225 2.20 16.47 7.85
C VAL A 225 2.76 15.17 7.31
N ARG A 226 3.32 14.36 8.21
CA ARG A 226 3.89 13.06 7.84
C ARG A 226 2.78 12.09 7.45
N ILE A 227 2.90 11.45 6.27
CA ILE A 227 1.91 10.52 5.74
C ILE A 227 2.24 9.09 6.17
N HIS A 228 3.48 8.65 5.93
CA HIS A 228 3.93 7.29 6.20
C HIS A 228 4.57 7.21 7.57
N ASN A 229 3.90 6.52 8.49
CA ASN A 229 4.36 6.31 9.85
C ASN A 229 4.53 4.82 10.12
N LEU A 230 5.69 4.45 10.68
CA LEU A 230 5.88 3.14 11.28
C LEU A 230 5.94 3.31 12.80
N PRO A 231 5.51 2.31 13.59
CA PRO A 231 5.69 2.33 15.04
C PRO A 231 7.17 2.50 15.43
N ASP A 232 7.44 3.15 16.54
CA ASP A 232 8.81 3.48 16.97
C ASP A 232 9.73 2.26 17.14
N HIS A 233 9.15 1.10 17.43
CA HIS A 233 9.88 -0.17 17.56
C HIS A 233 10.19 -0.84 16.22
N VAL A 234 9.86 -0.21 15.08
CA VAL A 234 10.12 -0.77 13.74
C VAL A 234 11.24 -0.01 13.06
N TYR A 235 12.28 -0.75 12.70
CA TYR A 235 13.37 -0.24 11.88
C TYR A 235 13.09 -0.47 10.40
N PHE A 236 13.16 0.59 9.62
CA PHE A 236 13.12 0.54 8.16
C PHE A 236 14.21 1.45 7.58
N ASN A 237 14.87 0.98 6.54
CA ASN A 237 15.95 1.72 5.89
C ASN A 237 15.72 1.84 4.40
N HIS A 238 15.42 3.06 3.91
CA HIS A 238 15.20 3.31 2.49
C HIS A 238 16.42 2.94 1.64
N SER A 239 17.65 3.28 2.07
CA SER A 239 18.85 3.02 1.25
C SER A 239 19.07 1.53 0.99
N GLN A 240 18.70 0.65 1.92
CA GLN A 240 18.78 -0.80 1.71
C GLN A 240 17.77 -1.28 0.67
N HIS A 241 16.59 -0.70 0.62
CA HIS A 241 15.53 -1.09 -0.33
C HIS A 241 15.72 -0.42 -1.69
N VAL A 242 16.01 0.87 -1.72
CA VAL A 242 16.12 1.65 -2.96
C VAL A 242 17.47 1.42 -3.64
N ASN A 243 18.56 1.62 -2.92
CA ASN A 243 19.90 1.57 -3.53
C ASN A 243 20.46 0.14 -3.60
N VAL A 244 20.41 -0.63 -2.51
CA VAL A 244 20.99 -1.98 -2.48
C VAL A 244 20.08 -2.98 -3.19
N ALA A 245 18.78 -3.02 -2.84
CA ALA A 245 17.84 -3.95 -3.46
C ALA A 245 17.31 -3.46 -4.82
N GLY A 246 17.42 -2.14 -5.14
CA GLY A 246 16.94 -1.54 -6.38
C GLY A 246 15.43 -1.69 -6.56
N ILE A 247 14.67 -1.50 -5.48
CA ILE A 247 13.21 -1.57 -5.49
C ILE A 247 12.68 -0.20 -5.92
N GLU A 248 11.76 -0.20 -6.88
CA GLU A 248 11.10 1.00 -7.37
C GLU A 248 10.22 1.64 -6.28
N CYS A 249 10.15 2.95 -6.26
CA CYS A 249 9.41 3.72 -5.26
C CYS A 249 7.92 3.32 -5.21
N GLN A 250 7.33 3.11 -6.39
CA GLN A 250 5.93 2.74 -6.57
C GLN A 250 5.56 1.40 -5.94
N THR A 251 6.53 0.49 -5.78
CA THR A 251 6.29 -0.82 -5.14
C THR A 251 5.71 -0.65 -3.73
N CYS A 252 6.14 0.38 -3.01
CA CYS A 252 5.70 0.66 -1.64
C CYS A 252 4.72 1.84 -1.59
N HIS A 253 4.97 2.89 -2.36
CA HIS A 253 4.21 4.13 -2.33
C HIS A 253 3.04 4.19 -3.31
N GLY A 254 2.90 3.18 -4.21
CA GLY A 254 1.88 3.17 -5.25
C GLY A 254 2.17 4.16 -6.38
N PRO A 255 1.19 4.45 -7.23
CA PRO A 255 1.35 5.35 -8.38
C PRO A 255 1.37 6.81 -7.94
N VAL A 256 2.47 7.22 -7.30
CA VAL A 256 2.63 8.59 -6.73
C VAL A 256 2.51 9.65 -7.81
N GLU A 257 2.96 9.35 -9.02
CA GLU A 257 2.88 10.19 -10.21
C GLU A 257 1.43 10.48 -10.67
N GLU A 258 0.44 9.76 -10.14
CA GLU A 258 -0.98 10.00 -10.39
C GLU A 258 -1.66 10.74 -9.22
N MET A 259 -0.95 10.94 -8.10
CA MET A 259 -1.51 11.50 -6.88
C MET A 259 -1.51 13.01 -6.89
N GLU A 260 -2.69 13.61 -6.88
CA GLU A 260 -2.88 15.04 -6.63
C GLU A 260 -2.57 15.40 -5.18
N ILE A 261 -3.08 14.61 -4.26
CA ILE A 261 -2.71 14.65 -2.85
C ILE A 261 -2.07 13.29 -2.51
N ALA A 262 -0.86 13.32 -1.99
CA ALA A 262 -0.17 12.11 -1.61
C ALA A 262 -0.88 11.42 -0.43
N TYR A 263 -1.04 10.10 -0.52
CA TYR A 263 -1.65 9.27 0.52
C TYR A 263 -0.86 8.00 0.76
N GLN A 264 -1.07 7.38 1.91
CA GLN A 264 -0.46 6.08 2.20
C GLN A 264 -1.15 4.99 1.39
N HIS A 265 -0.48 4.51 0.34
CA HIS A 265 -1.01 3.48 -0.56
C HIS A 265 -0.98 2.08 0.08
N SER A 266 0.19 1.66 0.56
CA SER A 266 0.38 0.33 1.14
C SER A 266 0.03 0.32 2.63
N SER A 267 -0.40 -0.85 3.13
CA SER A 267 -0.77 -1.00 4.54
C SER A 267 0.40 -0.82 5.51
N LEU A 268 1.63 -1.08 5.05
CA LEU A 268 2.88 -1.06 5.83
C LEU A 268 2.83 -1.93 7.10
N THR A 269 1.96 -2.94 7.12
CA THR A 269 1.85 -3.90 8.22
C THR A 269 3.02 -4.88 8.22
N MET A 270 3.30 -5.49 9.37
CA MET A 270 4.34 -6.53 9.46
C MET A 270 4.11 -7.66 8.45
N GLY A 271 2.87 -8.11 8.27
CA GLY A 271 2.51 -9.14 7.30
C GLY A 271 2.83 -8.74 5.87
N TRP A 272 2.60 -7.47 5.50
CA TRP A 272 2.92 -6.94 4.18
C TRP A 272 4.43 -6.98 3.91
N CYS A 273 5.25 -6.54 4.86
CA CYS A 273 6.71 -6.60 4.76
C CYS A 273 7.23 -8.06 4.66
N ILE A 274 6.71 -8.95 5.52
CA ILE A 274 7.09 -10.37 5.56
C ILE A 274 6.75 -11.06 4.24
N ASN A 275 5.60 -10.80 3.64
CA ASN A 275 5.21 -11.41 2.37
C ASN A 275 6.16 -10.98 1.25
N CYS A 276 6.49 -9.69 1.17
CA CYS A 276 7.49 -9.20 0.22
C CYS A 276 8.85 -9.91 0.40
N HIS A 277 9.34 -10.02 1.64
CA HIS A 277 10.62 -10.68 1.93
C HIS A 277 10.62 -12.20 1.68
N ARG A 278 9.47 -12.84 1.68
CA ARG A 278 9.33 -14.27 1.34
C ARG A 278 9.41 -14.51 -0.16
N GLU A 279 8.92 -13.58 -0.95
CA GLU A 279 8.78 -13.72 -2.39
C GLU A 279 9.92 -13.05 -3.17
N SER A 280 10.49 -11.97 -2.62
CA SER A 280 11.52 -11.20 -3.31
C SER A 280 12.86 -11.91 -3.32
N GLU A 281 13.47 -11.97 -4.49
CA GLU A 281 14.83 -12.48 -4.69
C GLU A 281 15.85 -11.42 -4.27
N VAL A 282 16.99 -11.90 -3.75
CA VAL A 282 18.12 -11.04 -3.39
C VAL A 282 18.86 -10.59 -4.64
N LYS A 283 19.05 -9.29 -4.79
CA LYS A 283 19.94 -8.72 -5.79
C LYS A 283 21.35 -8.66 -5.22
N VAL A 284 22.26 -9.48 -5.76
CA VAL A 284 23.67 -9.57 -5.32
C VAL A 284 24.64 -8.81 -6.23
N LYS A 285 24.12 -8.18 -7.30
CA LYS A 285 24.92 -7.49 -8.30
C LYS A 285 25.78 -6.39 -7.63
N ASP A 286 27.06 -6.41 -7.96
CA ASP A 286 28.05 -5.39 -7.55
C ASP A 286 28.32 -5.31 -6.02
N ASN A 287 28.08 -6.43 -5.28
CA ASN A 287 28.38 -6.49 -3.85
C ASN A 287 29.04 -7.83 -3.47
N ASP A 288 30.37 -7.85 -3.37
CA ASP A 288 31.16 -9.06 -3.10
C ASP A 288 30.80 -9.77 -1.79
N TYR A 289 30.36 -9.03 -0.77
CA TYR A 289 29.94 -9.60 0.50
C TYR A 289 28.65 -10.43 0.32
N TYR A 290 27.68 -9.89 -0.34
CA TYR A 290 26.43 -10.64 -0.62
C TYR A 290 26.64 -11.76 -1.63
N THR A 291 27.53 -11.60 -2.60
CA THR A 291 27.85 -12.64 -3.57
C THR A 291 28.36 -13.91 -2.89
N LYS A 292 29.32 -13.79 -1.98
CA LYS A 292 29.86 -14.96 -1.23
C LYS A 292 28.78 -15.64 -0.38
N ILE A 293 28.00 -14.88 0.36
CA ILE A 293 26.91 -15.42 1.19
C ILE A 293 25.86 -16.10 0.31
N HIS A 294 25.51 -15.49 -0.82
CA HIS A 294 24.57 -16.04 -1.77
C HIS A 294 25.04 -17.39 -2.32
N GLU A 295 26.30 -17.50 -2.74
CA GLU A 295 26.89 -18.76 -3.25
C GLU A 295 26.81 -19.88 -2.22
N GLU A 296 27.20 -19.62 -0.97
CA GLU A 296 27.20 -20.63 0.09
C GLU A 296 25.76 -21.07 0.47
N LEU A 297 24.83 -20.11 0.55
CA LEU A 297 23.45 -20.44 0.87
C LEU A 297 22.70 -21.06 -0.31
N SER A 298 23.01 -20.68 -1.56
CA SER A 298 22.46 -21.33 -2.75
C SER A 298 22.84 -22.81 -2.80
N LYS A 299 24.11 -23.14 -2.53
CA LYS A 299 24.57 -24.54 -2.39
C LYS A 299 23.80 -25.26 -1.27
N LYS A 300 23.63 -24.59 -0.12
CA LYS A 300 22.96 -25.18 1.04
C LYS A 300 21.48 -25.47 0.77
N TYR A 301 20.79 -24.56 0.10
CA TYR A 301 19.34 -24.71 -0.18
C TYR A 301 19.06 -25.40 -1.52
N GLY A 302 20.07 -25.61 -2.37
CA GLY A 302 19.90 -26.24 -3.68
C GLY A 302 19.09 -25.39 -4.67
N VAL A 303 19.23 -24.06 -4.60
CA VAL A 303 18.52 -23.09 -5.44
C VAL A 303 19.52 -22.15 -6.12
N ASP A 304 19.19 -21.67 -7.33
CA ASP A 304 20.04 -20.74 -8.06
C ASP A 304 19.94 -19.31 -7.52
N LYS A 305 18.76 -18.95 -7.02
CA LYS A 305 18.46 -17.64 -6.46
C LYS A 305 17.85 -17.77 -5.07
N LEU A 306 18.30 -16.92 -4.18
CA LEU A 306 17.82 -16.87 -2.80
C LEU A 306 16.76 -15.78 -2.63
N THR A 307 15.75 -16.07 -1.81
CA THR A 307 14.85 -15.03 -1.32
C THR A 307 15.47 -14.29 -0.13
N ILE A 308 14.95 -13.10 0.16
CA ILE A 308 15.35 -12.33 1.35
C ILE A 308 15.13 -13.16 2.63
N ALA A 309 14.04 -13.95 2.68
CA ALA A 309 13.76 -14.86 3.78
C ALA A 309 14.88 -15.89 4.02
N GLN A 310 15.39 -16.50 2.95
CA GLN A 310 16.47 -17.49 3.01
C GLN A 310 17.80 -16.89 3.47
N MET A 311 17.97 -15.57 3.29
CA MET A 311 19.12 -14.82 3.81
C MET A 311 18.94 -14.26 5.22
N GLY A 312 17.91 -14.70 5.95
CA GLY A 312 17.66 -14.26 7.32
C GLY A 312 16.88 -12.94 7.41
N GLY A 313 16.30 -12.46 6.30
CA GLY A 313 15.54 -11.20 6.28
C GLY A 313 14.19 -11.24 7.03
N LEU A 314 13.82 -12.40 7.59
CA LEU A 314 12.63 -12.56 8.45
C LEU A 314 12.96 -12.65 9.95
N GLU A 315 14.24 -12.53 10.32
CA GLU A 315 14.62 -12.50 11.73
C GLU A 315 14.05 -11.24 12.41
N CYS A 316 13.43 -11.43 13.58
CA CYS A 316 12.75 -10.33 14.29
C CYS A 316 13.65 -9.11 14.49
N GLY A 317 14.92 -9.31 14.87
CA GLY A 317 15.89 -8.25 15.10
C GLY A 317 16.37 -7.51 13.84
N LYS A 318 15.91 -7.88 12.63
CA LYS A 318 16.17 -7.10 11.41
C LYS A 318 15.19 -5.94 11.24
N CYS A 319 14.02 -6.06 11.84
CA CYS A 319 12.93 -5.08 11.73
C CYS A 319 12.55 -4.47 13.10
N HIS A 320 12.90 -5.13 14.21
CA HIS A 320 12.57 -4.68 15.56
C HIS A 320 13.81 -4.54 16.43
N TYR A 321 13.85 -3.48 17.27
CA TYR A 321 14.91 -3.22 18.25
C TYR A 321 14.34 -2.75 19.59
#